data_d1d9f8907356629dbd5cb3718409de31
#
_entry.id   d1d9f8907356629dbd5cb3718409de31
#
_cell.length_a   1.000
_cell.length_b   1.000
_cell.length_c   1.000
_cell.angle_alpha   90.00
_cell.angle_beta   90.00
_cell.angle_gamma   90.00
#
_symmetry.space_group_name_H-M   'P 1'
#
loop_
_entity.id
_entity.type
_entity.pdbx_description
1 polymer ?
#
loop_
_entity_poly.entity_id
_entity_poly.type
_entity_poly.pdbx_seq_one_letter_code
_entity_poly.pdbx_strand_id
1 'polypeptide(L)'
;MGTGQGKSLTLNSAFRLGFTGALGVGLAILVMTALQSVATVIIYIGLALFLALGLEPIVQWFVDRKVPRSLSVLIVVVAFILIVVGVALLIAPAVISQIQTFVADLPGIVANLATTGWVTELEEQFTGAIDIDEVFANISEWASDPKNVLSLGGGVVSIGAGILSFLTGVIIVVILTIYFAVSMPTIKSAMFSLVAASSRPTVESVTEEVTRSIGRYVLGQVSLGVINGVCSAIFLTIIGAPLPALLAFVAFLGSLIPLVGPITGAIIITASCLMVSPGLGITAGIYYLVYMQVEAYLLSPRIMNKAVDVPGALVIIAAIAGGTLGGVLGAVVAVPVAASALIIIRKVVVPAQAKK
;
A
#
# COMPACT_ATOMS: atom_id res chain seq x y z
N MET A 1 -32.62 -56.48 22.03
CA MET A 1 -32.24 -56.40 20.62
C MET A 1 -33.17 -55.41 19.94
N GLY A 2 -32.75 -54.17 19.81
CA GLY A 2 -33.50 -53.12 19.14
C GLY A 2 -32.85 -52.83 17.79
N THR A 3 -33.50 -53.30 16.73
CA THR A 3 -33.09 -53.06 15.34
C THR A 3 -33.38 -51.63 14.99
N GLY A 4 -32.31 -50.81 14.90
CA GLY A 4 -32.38 -49.47 14.38
C GLY A 4 -32.80 -49.50 12.91
N GLN A 5 -34.02 -49.10 12.62
CA GLN A 5 -34.50 -48.87 11.26
C GLN A 5 -33.76 -47.67 10.70
N GLY A 6 -32.76 -47.89 9.83
CA GLY A 6 -32.20 -46.87 8.97
C GLY A 6 -33.32 -46.32 8.08
N LYS A 7 -33.72 -45.06 8.29
CA LYS A 7 -34.61 -44.35 7.39
C LYS A 7 -33.94 -44.28 6.01
N SER A 8 -34.46 -45.05 5.05
CA SER A 8 -34.06 -44.95 3.65
C SER A 8 -34.37 -43.55 3.15
N LEU A 9 -33.35 -42.81 2.76
CA LEU A 9 -33.50 -41.51 2.11
C LEU A 9 -34.22 -41.70 0.78
N THR A 10 -35.47 -41.28 0.68
CA THR A 10 -36.20 -41.29 -0.58
C THR A 10 -35.57 -40.23 -1.53
N LEU A 11 -35.58 -40.50 -2.86
CA LEU A 11 -34.99 -39.59 -3.85
C LEU A 11 -35.46 -38.11 -3.68
N ASN A 12 -36.72 -37.92 -3.27
CA ASN A 12 -37.29 -36.59 -2.99
C ASN A 12 -36.68 -35.93 -1.75
N SER A 13 -36.33 -36.66 -0.71
CA SER A 13 -35.69 -36.12 0.49
C SER A 13 -34.21 -35.81 0.24
N ALA A 14 -33.52 -36.62 -0.58
CA ALA A 14 -32.14 -36.36 -0.99
C ALA A 14 -32.04 -35.12 -1.89
N PHE A 15 -32.94 -34.93 -2.84
CA PHE A 15 -33.01 -33.73 -3.68
C PHE A 15 -33.31 -32.50 -2.85
N ARG A 16 -34.26 -32.52 -1.93
CA ARG A 16 -34.57 -31.39 -1.04
C ARG A 16 -33.38 -31.02 -0.16
N LEU A 17 -32.69 -31.99 0.40
CA LEU A 17 -31.47 -31.77 1.21
C LEU A 17 -30.34 -31.17 0.37
N GLY A 18 -30.10 -31.70 -0.83
CA GLY A 18 -29.10 -31.15 -1.75
C GLY A 18 -29.43 -29.74 -2.20
N PHE A 19 -30.70 -29.47 -2.56
CA PHE A 19 -31.14 -28.14 -3.00
C PHE A 19 -31.08 -27.11 -1.87
N THR A 20 -31.56 -27.43 -0.66
CA THR A 20 -31.47 -26.54 0.49
C THR A 20 -30.02 -26.30 0.93
N GLY A 21 -29.17 -27.31 0.86
CA GLY A 21 -27.74 -27.19 1.10
C GLY A 21 -27.05 -26.26 0.08
N ALA A 22 -27.34 -26.45 -1.22
CA ALA A 22 -26.81 -25.60 -2.28
C ALA A 22 -27.28 -24.14 -2.15
N LEU A 23 -28.56 -23.92 -1.79
CA LEU A 23 -29.08 -22.58 -1.50
C LEU A 23 -28.39 -21.95 -0.29
N GLY A 24 -28.14 -22.71 0.77
CA GLY A 24 -27.41 -22.23 1.95
C GLY A 24 -25.98 -21.82 1.61
N VAL A 25 -25.27 -22.63 0.84
CA VAL A 25 -23.92 -22.31 0.35
C VAL A 25 -23.95 -21.09 -0.58
N GLY A 26 -24.91 -21.03 -1.52
CA GLY A 26 -25.07 -19.87 -2.41
C GLY A 26 -25.33 -18.59 -1.64
N LEU A 27 -26.20 -18.64 -0.62
CA LEU A 27 -26.46 -17.49 0.26
C LEU A 27 -25.21 -17.09 1.06
N ALA A 28 -24.46 -18.04 1.59
CA ALA A 28 -23.22 -17.78 2.31
C ALA A 28 -22.17 -17.10 1.41
N ILE A 29 -21.99 -17.58 0.18
CA ILE A 29 -21.10 -16.97 -0.81
C ILE A 29 -21.57 -15.54 -1.14
N LEU A 30 -22.87 -15.34 -1.35
CA LEU A 30 -23.44 -14.03 -1.64
C LEU A 30 -23.21 -13.03 -0.48
N VAL A 31 -23.42 -13.47 0.76
CA VAL A 31 -23.14 -12.66 1.95
C VAL A 31 -21.65 -12.34 2.05
N MET A 32 -20.76 -13.32 1.82
CA MET A 32 -19.31 -13.10 1.87
C MET A 32 -18.83 -12.11 0.79
N THR A 33 -19.35 -12.24 -0.44
CA THR A 33 -19.00 -11.29 -1.52
C THR A 33 -19.55 -9.89 -1.25
N ALA A 34 -20.77 -9.79 -0.70
CA ALA A 34 -21.32 -8.51 -0.29
C ALA A 34 -20.49 -7.85 0.82
N LEU A 35 -20.05 -8.60 1.82
CA LEU A 35 -19.18 -8.11 2.88
C LEU A 35 -17.82 -7.62 2.33
N GLN A 36 -17.22 -8.35 1.38
CA GLN A 36 -15.98 -7.92 0.73
C GLN A 36 -16.18 -6.62 -0.06
N SER A 37 -17.29 -6.47 -0.78
CA SER A 37 -17.62 -5.24 -1.51
C SER A 37 -17.78 -4.06 -0.57
N VAL A 38 -18.46 -4.24 0.56
CA VAL A 38 -18.62 -3.18 1.59
C VAL A 38 -17.27 -2.81 2.20
N ALA A 39 -16.39 -3.78 2.48
CA ALA A 39 -15.04 -3.52 2.97
C ALA A 39 -14.24 -2.62 1.99
N THR A 40 -14.31 -2.91 0.70
CA THR A 40 -13.66 -2.09 -0.34
C THR A 40 -14.19 -0.65 -0.35
N VAL A 41 -15.49 -0.46 -0.23
CA VAL A 41 -16.09 0.89 -0.15
C VAL A 41 -15.62 1.64 1.10
N ILE A 42 -15.57 0.97 2.24
CA ILE A 42 -15.06 1.57 3.50
C ILE A 42 -13.61 2.00 3.34
N ILE A 43 -12.77 1.18 2.69
CA ILE A 43 -11.36 1.50 2.41
C ILE A 43 -11.26 2.74 1.52
N TYR A 44 -12.07 2.83 0.44
CA TYR A 44 -12.08 4.01 -0.44
C TYR A 44 -12.53 5.28 0.30
N ILE A 45 -13.55 5.18 1.16
CA ILE A 45 -14.01 6.29 2.01
C ILE A 45 -12.88 6.70 2.97
N GLY A 46 -12.26 5.73 3.65
CA GLY A 46 -11.14 5.99 4.57
C GLY A 46 -9.96 6.66 3.87
N LEU A 47 -9.57 6.15 2.69
CA LEU A 47 -8.49 6.71 1.90
C LEU A 47 -8.82 8.12 1.40
N ALA A 48 -10.04 8.34 0.91
CA ALA A 48 -10.49 9.65 0.44
C ALA A 48 -10.52 10.69 1.59
N LEU A 49 -11.01 10.29 2.75
CA LEU A 49 -10.98 11.14 3.95
C LEU A 49 -9.54 11.43 4.38
N PHE A 50 -8.67 10.43 4.36
CA PHE A 50 -7.25 10.58 4.66
C PHE A 50 -6.56 11.54 3.70
N LEU A 51 -6.80 11.43 2.38
CA LEU A 51 -6.28 12.37 1.40
C LEU A 51 -6.87 13.77 1.57
N ALA A 52 -8.17 13.89 1.85
CA ALA A 52 -8.80 15.20 2.11
C ALA A 52 -8.16 15.88 3.32
N LEU A 53 -7.94 15.14 4.40
CA LEU A 53 -7.24 15.66 5.59
C LEU A 53 -5.77 15.95 5.30
N GLY A 54 -5.12 15.15 4.44
CA GLY A 54 -3.76 15.34 3.98
C GLY A 54 -3.56 16.62 3.16
N LEU A 55 -4.55 16.96 2.34
CA LEU A 55 -4.54 18.18 1.52
C LEU A 55 -4.98 19.44 2.29
N GLU A 56 -5.63 19.29 3.45
CA GLU A 56 -6.15 20.40 4.25
C GLU A 56 -5.10 21.46 4.60
N PRO A 57 -3.85 21.13 4.99
CA PRO A 57 -2.83 22.16 5.25
C PRO A 57 -2.51 23.03 4.03
N ILE A 58 -2.54 22.44 2.83
CA ILE A 58 -2.30 23.17 1.57
C ILE A 58 -3.51 24.05 1.24
N VAL A 59 -4.72 23.53 1.40
CA VAL A 59 -5.96 24.29 1.24
C VAL A 59 -5.96 25.48 2.19
N GLN A 60 -5.65 25.25 3.47
CA GLN A 60 -5.62 26.31 4.48
C GLN A 60 -4.60 27.40 4.15
N TRP A 61 -3.43 27.02 3.63
CA TRP A 61 -2.42 27.99 3.19
C TRP A 61 -2.94 28.95 2.10
N PHE A 62 -3.81 28.51 1.18
CA PHE A 62 -4.47 29.37 0.21
C PHE A 62 -5.56 30.22 0.87
N VAL A 63 -6.34 29.66 1.79
CA VAL A 63 -7.38 30.38 2.54
C VAL A 63 -6.77 31.51 3.37
N ASP A 64 -5.64 31.27 4.04
CA ASP A 64 -4.90 32.28 4.81
C ASP A 64 -4.40 33.43 3.93
N ARG A 65 -4.26 33.20 2.61
CA ARG A 65 -3.97 34.21 1.59
C ARG A 65 -5.20 34.86 0.97
N LYS A 66 -6.35 34.76 1.64
CA LYS A 66 -7.65 35.36 1.24
C LYS A 66 -8.27 34.75 -0.03
N VAL A 67 -7.84 33.55 -0.45
CA VAL A 67 -8.51 32.81 -1.52
C VAL A 67 -9.75 32.14 -0.93
N PRO A 68 -10.94 32.23 -1.58
CA PRO A 68 -12.14 31.55 -1.13
C PRO A 68 -11.91 30.03 -0.99
N ARG A 69 -12.43 29.41 0.08
CA ARG A 69 -12.18 28.00 0.38
C ARG A 69 -12.51 27.07 -0.79
N SER A 70 -13.65 27.30 -1.46
CA SER A 70 -14.05 26.50 -2.64
C SER A 70 -13.01 26.55 -3.76
N LEU A 71 -12.47 27.74 -4.04
CA LEU A 71 -11.42 27.91 -5.04
C LEU A 71 -10.09 27.30 -4.56
N SER A 72 -9.75 27.45 -3.30
CA SER A 72 -8.55 26.82 -2.71
C SER A 72 -8.59 25.29 -2.82
N VAL A 73 -9.73 24.67 -2.50
CA VAL A 73 -9.93 23.22 -2.68
C VAL A 73 -9.79 22.84 -4.15
N LEU A 74 -10.45 23.57 -5.06
CA LEU A 74 -10.37 23.29 -6.49
C LEU A 74 -8.93 23.35 -7.01
N ILE A 75 -8.18 24.40 -6.67
CA ILE A 75 -6.78 24.55 -7.07
C ILE A 75 -5.94 23.38 -6.57
N VAL A 76 -6.04 23.06 -5.29
CA VAL A 76 -5.23 22.00 -4.66
C VAL A 76 -5.57 20.64 -5.24
N VAL A 77 -6.84 20.33 -5.46
CA VAL A 77 -7.26 19.05 -6.03
C VAL A 77 -6.86 18.94 -7.50
N VAL A 78 -7.05 20.00 -8.30
CA VAL A 78 -6.61 20.02 -9.71
C VAL A 78 -5.09 19.85 -9.78
N ALA A 79 -4.33 20.55 -8.94
CA ALA A 79 -2.88 20.39 -8.88
C ALA A 79 -2.48 18.97 -8.48
N PHE A 80 -3.17 18.37 -7.49
CA PHE A 80 -2.94 16.97 -7.08
C PHE A 80 -3.22 15.99 -8.24
N ILE A 81 -4.34 16.14 -8.93
CA ILE A 81 -4.68 15.30 -10.10
C ILE A 81 -3.61 15.47 -11.19
N LEU A 82 -3.23 16.70 -11.52
CA LEU A 82 -2.21 16.94 -12.53
C LEU A 82 -0.85 16.33 -12.16
N ILE A 83 -0.46 16.38 -10.89
CA ILE A 83 0.74 15.72 -10.40
C ILE A 83 0.62 14.19 -10.56
N VAL A 84 -0.48 13.59 -10.08
CA VAL A 84 -0.68 12.13 -10.15
C VAL A 84 -0.71 11.64 -11.61
N VAL A 85 -1.48 12.33 -12.47
CA VAL A 85 -1.57 12.00 -13.90
C VAL A 85 -0.22 12.24 -14.59
N GLY A 86 0.44 13.36 -14.31
CA GLY A 86 1.76 13.68 -14.88
C GLY A 86 2.81 12.63 -14.50
N VAL A 87 2.87 12.24 -13.23
CA VAL A 87 3.77 11.18 -12.74
C VAL A 87 3.42 9.83 -13.41
N ALA A 88 2.13 9.49 -13.51
CA ALA A 88 1.70 8.27 -14.16
C ALA A 88 2.10 8.24 -15.65
N LEU A 89 1.87 9.31 -16.39
CA LEU A 89 2.25 9.42 -17.80
C LEU A 89 3.77 9.40 -18.02
N LEU A 90 4.54 9.91 -17.06
CA LEU A 90 6.00 9.90 -17.14
C LEU A 90 6.58 8.50 -16.83
N ILE A 91 6.05 7.85 -15.81
CA ILE A 91 6.62 6.59 -15.29
C ILE A 91 6.04 5.37 -16.02
N ALA A 92 4.74 5.35 -16.34
CA ALA A 92 4.10 4.17 -16.91
C ALA A 92 4.74 3.67 -18.20
N PRO A 93 5.10 4.50 -19.21
CA PRO A 93 5.77 4.02 -20.42
C PRO A 93 7.13 3.38 -20.12
N ALA A 94 7.91 4.00 -19.23
CA ALA A 94 9.21 3.48 -18.84
C ALA A 94 9.09 2.14 -18.10
N VAL A 95 8.12 2.02 -17.19
CA VAL A 95 7.84 0.78 -16.45
C VAL A 95 7.36 -0.32 -17.39
N ILE A 96 6.42 -0.01 -18.28
CA ILE A 96 5.89 -1.00 -19.25
C ILE A 96 7.01 -1.50 -20.17
N SER A 97 7.81 -0.61 -20.74
CA SER A 97 8.92 -1.00 -21.61
C SER A 97 9.96 -1.83 -20.86
N GLN A 98 10.31 -1.47 -19.65
CA GLN A 98 11.26 -2.21 -18.82
C GLN A 98 10.73 -3.61 -18.47
N ILE A 99 9.45 -3.75 -18.11
CA ILE A 99 8.83 -5.06 -17.84
C ILE A 99 8.84 -5.91 -19.10
N GLN A 100 8.51 -5.35 -20.27
CA GLN A 100 8.53 -6.09 -21.54
C GLN A 100 9.93 -6.60 -21.88
N THR A 101 10.96 -5.76 -21.74
CA THR A 101 12.34 -6.14 -21.94
C THR A 101 12.77 -7.23 -20.96
N PHE A 102 12.47 -7.05 -19.67
CA PHE A 102 12.82 -8.04 -18.65
C PHE A 102 12.17 -9.41 -18.91
N VAL A 103 10.89 -9.44 -19.27
CA VAL A 103 10.19 -10.69 -19.61
C VAL A 103 10.80 -11.34 -20.84
N ALA A 104 11.20 -10.56 -21.85
CA ALA A 104 11.86 -11.09 -23.05
C ALA A 104 13.26 -11.64 -22.75
N ASP A 105 14.00 -11.02 -21.83
CA ASP A 105 15.35 -11.40 -21.47
C ASP A 105 15.40 -12.47 -20.37
N LEU A 106 14.27 -12.79 -19.73
CA LEU A 106 14.19 -13.72 -18.59
C LEU A 106 14.87 -15.08 -18.87
N PRO A 107 14.64 -15.75 -20.03
CA PRO A 107 15.32 -17.01 -20.34
C PRO A 107 16.85 -16.87 -20.38
N GLY A 108 17.36 -15.76 -20.94
CA GLY A 108 18.78 -15.47 -20.99
C GLY A 108 19.38 -15.17 -19.61
N ILE A 109 18.65 -14.47 -18.76
CA ILE A 109 19.06 -14.18 -17.38
C ILE A 109 19.19 -15.49 -16.58
N VAL A 110 18.19 -16.37 -16.68
CA VAL A 110 18.21 -17.67 -15.98
C VAL A 110 19.35 -18.56 -16.49
N ALA A 111 19.57 -18.65 -17.81
CA ALA A 111 20.66 -19.40 -18.39
C ALA A 111 22.04 -18.88 -17.97
N ASN A 112 22.20 -17.56 -17.90
CA ASN A 112 23.44 -16.94 -17.44
C ASN A 112 23.68 -17.15 -15.94
N LEU A 113 22.64 -17.11 -15.11
CA LEU A 113 22.73 -17.36 -13.67
C LEU A 113 23.23 -18.79 -13.40
N ALA A 114 22.70 -19.78 -14.12
CA ALA A 114 23.10 -21.18 -13.97
C ALA A 114 24.59 -21.43 -14.32
N THR A 115 25.20 -20.59 -15.16
CA THR A 115 26.60 -20.72 -15.58
C THR A 115 27.57 -19.80 -14.83
N THR A 116 27.07 -19.00 -13.91
CA THR A 116 27.88 -17.99 -13.21
C THR A 116 28.62 -18.59 -12.01
N GLY A 117 29.94 -18.43 -11.94
CA GLY A 117 30.81 -19.08 -10.96
C GLY A 117 30.44 -18.88 -9.48
N TRP A 118 29.75 -17.81 -9.10
CA TRP A 118 29.30 -17.62 -7.70
C TRP A 118 28.15 -18.58 -7.32
N VAL A 119 27.36 -19.04 -8.28
CA VAL A 119 26.31 -20.04 -8.07
C VAL A 119 26.95 -21.40 -7.76
N THR A 120 27.99 -21.77 -8.51
CA THR A 120 28.77 -22.98 -8.26
C THR A 120 29.54 -22.92 -6.92
N GLU A 121 30.08 -21.76 -6.54
CA GLU A 121 30.69 -21.55 -5.21
C GLU A 121 29.66 -21.68 -4.08
N LEU A 122 28.42 -21.20 -4.29
CA LEU A 122 27.35 -21.35 -3.31
C LEU A 122 26.93 -22.82 -3.17
N GLU A 123 26.86 -23.55 -4.27
CA GLU A 123 26.55 -24.97 -4.30
C GLU A 123 27.59 -25.80 -3.55
N GLU A 124 28.88 -25.50 -3.70
CA GLU A 124 29.96 -26.13 -2.94
C GLU A 124 29.85 -25.83 -1.44
N GLN A 125 29.39 -24.65 -1.01
CA GLN A 125 29.24 -24.27 0.38
C GLN A 125 27.97 -24.86 1.03
N PHE A 126 26.92 -25.08 0.27
CA PHE A 126 25.63 -25.59 0.76
C PHE A 126 25.36 -27.03 0.32
N THR A 127 26.40 -27.79 0.03
CA THR A 127 26.31 -29.21 -0.41
C THR A 127 25.34 -30.02 0.43
N GLY A 128 24.20 -30.37 -0.18
CA GLY A 128 23.21 -31.33 0.37
C GLY A 128 21.95 -30.73 1.01
N ALA A 129 21.82 -29.41 1.12
CA ALA A 129 20.63 -28.79 1.70
C ALA A 129 19.63 -28.28 0.62
N ILE A 130 20.13 -27.84 -0.52
CA ILE A 130 19.35 -27.32 -1.65
C ILE A 130 20.06 -27.77 -2.93
N ASP A 131 19.35 -28.48 -3.80
CA ASP A 131 19.83 -28.81 -5.15
C ASP A 131 19.57 -27.57 -6.03
N ILE A 132 20.62 -26.76 -6.17
CA ILE A 132 20.55 -25.49 -6.91
C ILE A 132 20.33 -25.78 -8.39
N ASP A 133 20.91 -26.85 -8.93
CA ASP A 133 20.72 -27.27 -10.31
C ASP A 133 19.27 -27.65 -10.61
N GLU A 134 18.60 -28.37 -9.69
CA GLU A 134 17.19 -28.69 -9.83
C GLU A 134 16.31 -27.43 -9.78
N VAL A 135 16.62 -26.48 -8.91
CA VAL A 135 15.92 -25.19 -8.84
C VAL A 135 16.07 -24.40 -10.13
N PHE A 136 17.29 -24.29 -10.66
CA PHE A 136 17.54 -23.60 -11.94
C PHE A 136 16.94 -24.34 -13.13
N ALA A 137 16.99 -25.67 -13.17
CA ALA A 137 16.33 -26.46 -14.19
C ALA A 137 14.81 -26.22 -14.21
N ASN A 138 14.17 -26.26 -13.03
CA ASN A 138 12.73 -25.98 -12.89
C ASN A 138 12.38 -24.55 -13.30
N ILE A 139 13.20 -23.55 -12.93
CA ILE A 139 12.98 -22.15 -13.31
C ILE A 139 13.22 -21.98 -14.83
N SER A 140 14.23 -22.62 -15.38
CA SER A 140 14.56 -22.58 -16.81
C SER A 140 13.48 -23.24 -17.66
N GLU A 141 12.98 -24.41 -17.23
CA GLU A 141 11.86 -25.12 -17.87
C GLU A 141 10.59 -24.25 -17.81
N TRP A 142 10.29 -23.69 -16.64
CA TRP A 142 9.17 -22.77 -16.47
C TRP A 142 9.29 -21.51 -17.35
N ALA A 143 10.46 -20.89 -17.40
CA ALA A 143 10.74 -19.69 -18.22
C ALA A 143 10.79 -19.99 -19.72
N SER A 144 11.06 -21.24 -20.12
CA SER A 144 11.11 -21.67 -21.53
C SER A 144 9.74 -22.08 -22.06
N ASP A 145 8.75 -22.32 -21.22
CA ASP A 145 7.40 -22.63 -21.66
C ASP A 145 6.70 -21.36 -22.18
N PRO A 146 6.36 -21.30 -23.49
CA PRO A 146 5.68 -20.15 -24.08
C PRO A 146 4.37 -19.80 -23.38
N LYS A 147 3.69 -20.78 -22.74
CA LYS A 147 2.45 -20.54 -21.99
C LYS A 147 2.72 -19.76 -20.70
N ASN A 148 3.83 -20.04 -20.03
CA ASN A 148 4.22 -19.34 -18.81
C ASN A 148 4.70 -17.92 -19.15
N VAL A 149 5.51 -17.77 -20.18
CA VAL A 149 5.93 -16.46 -20.71
C VAL A 149 4.73 -15.66 -21.25
N LEU A 150 3.79 -16.34 -21.96
CA LEU A 150 2.54 -15.71 -22.38
C LEU A 150 1.62 -15.37 -21.19
N SER A 151 1.65 -16.16 -20.12
CA SER A 151 0.90 -15.84 -18.88
C SER A 151 1.53 -14.64 -18.16
N LEU A 152 2.84 -14.47 -18.21
CA LEU A 152 3.52 -13.23 -17.83
C LEU A 152 3.21 -12.09 -18.83
N GLY A 153 3.16 -12.38 -20.12
CA GLY A 153 2.72 -11.46 -21.18
C GLY A 153 1.20 -11.24 -21.16
N GLY A 154 0.39 -12.25 -20.83
CA GLY A 154 -1.02 -12.15 -20.45
C GLY A 154 -1.18 -11.41 -19.13
N GLY A 155 -0.15 -11.41 -18.27
CA GLY A 155 0.02 -10.47 -17.17
C GLY A 155 0.08 -9.01 -17.65
N VAL A 156 0.61 -8.71 -18.83
CA VAL A 156 0.54 -7.35 -19.40
C VAL A 156 -0.92 -6.97 -19.75
N VAL A 157 -1.71 -7.91 -20.24
CA VAL A 157 -3.17 -7.69 -20.45
C VAL A 157 -3.90 -7.63 -19.10
N SER A 158 -3.54 -8.47 -18.13
CA SER A 158 -4.08 -8.41 -16.77
C SER A 158 -3.56 -7.20 -16.00
N ILE A 159 -2.33 -6.73 -16.24
CA ILE A 159 -1.82 -5.44 -15.79
C ILE A 159 -2.62 -4.31 -16.42
N GLY A 160 -2.94 -4.39 -17.73
CA GLY A 160 -3.83 -3.43 -18.39
C GLY A 160 -5.23 -3.38 -17.78
N ALA A 161 -5.84 -4.53 -17.50
CA ALA A 161 -7.11 -4.64 -16.78
C ALA A 161 -6.96 -4.20 -15.32
N GLY A 162 -5.84 -4.52 -14.68
CA GLY A 162 -5.49 -4.06 -13.33
C GLY A 162 -5.29 -2.54 -13.27
N ILE A 163 -4.64 -1.94 -14.28
CA ILE A 163 -4.51 -0.49 -14.43
C ILE A 163 -5.88 0.15 -14.59
N LEU A 164 -6.78 -0.43 -15.40
CA LEU A 164 -8.12 0.09 -15.57
C LEU A 164 -8.94 0.03 -14.27
N SER A 165 -8.84 -1.06 -13.53
CA SER A 165 -9.47 -1.22 -12.21
C SER A 165 -8.85 -0.26 -11.18
N PHE A 166 -7.54 -0.08 -11.19
CA PHE A 166 -6.83 0.88 -10.37
C PHE A 166 -7.25 2.32 -10.69
N LEU A 167 -7.33 2.69 -11.97
CA LEU A 167 -7.81 4.01 -12.42
C LEU A 167 -9.25 4.26 -11.95
N THR A 168 -10.13 3.26 -12.04
CA THR A 168 -11.50 3.36 -11.52
C THR A 168 -11.50 3.63 -10.02
N GLY A 169 -10.70 2.90 -9.26
CA GLY A 169 -10.52 3.14 -7.82
C GLY A 169 -9.97 4.53 -7.51
N VAL A 170 -8.97 4.98 -8.25
CA VAL A 170 -8.40 6.33 -8.13
C VAL A 170 -9.45 7.40 -8.41
N ILE A 171 -10.26 7.26 -9.48
CA ILE A 171 -11.33 8.21 -9.81
C ILE A 171 -12.34 8.30 -8.66
N ILE A 172 -12.78 7.17 -8.11
CA ILE A 172 -13.71 7.14 -6.98
C ILE A 172 -13.09 7.85 -5.77
N VAL A 173 -11.85 7.52 -5.42
CA VAL A 173 -11.14 8.13 -4.29
C VAL A 173 -10.97 9.63 -4.50
N VAL A 174 -10.61 10.08 -5.72
CA VAL A 174 -10.46 11.50 -6.04
C VAL A 174 -11.81 12.24 -5.90
N ILE A 175 -12.89 11.69 -6.44
CA ILE A 175 -14.24 12.30 -6.34
C ILE A 175 -14.64 12.42 -4.86
N LEU A 176 -14.46 11.35 -4.08
CA LEU A 176 -14.75 11.37 -2.65
C LEU A 176 -13.84 12.34 -1.89
N THR A 177 -12.56 12.44 -2.27
CA THR A 177 -11.60 13.40 -1.68
C THR A 177 -12.06 14.84 -1.91
N ILE A 178 -12.48 15.18 -3.13
CA ILE A 178 -13.05 16.49 -3.45
C ILE A 178 -14.26 16.77 -2.58
N TYR A 179 -15.19 15.81 -2.52
CA TYR A 179 -16.40 15.95 -1.74
C TYR A 179 -16.08 16.17 -0.25
N PHE A 180 -15.21 15.36 0.35
CA PHE A 180 -14.81 15.53 1.74
C PHE A 180 -14.05 16.84 1.97
N ALA A 181 -13.12 17.23 1.10
CA ALA A 181 -12.37 18.47 1.26
C ALA A 181 -13.28 19.71 1.22
N VAL A 182 -14.27 19.74 0.32
CA VAL A 182 -15.24 20.84 0.24
C VAL A 182 -16.19 20.81 1.44
N SER A 183 -16.70 19.64 1.80
CA SER A 183 -17.72 19.45 2.84
C SER A 183 -17.14 19.37 4.27
N MET A 184 -15.81 19.43 4.43
CA MET A 184 -15.15 19.28 5.74
C MET A 184 -15.71 20.20 6.84
N PRO A 185 -15.97 21.51 6.61
CA PRO A 185 -16.55 22.37 7.64
C PRO A 185 -17.96 21.92 8.05
N THR A 186 -18.78 21.50 7.07
CA THR A 186 -20.15 21.02 7.32
C THR A 186 -20.13 19.70 8.07
N ILE A 187 -19.24 18.78 7.73
CA ILE A 187 -19.06 17.50 8.41
C ILE A 187 -18.64 17.74 9.88
N LYS A 188 -17.65 18.61 10.09
CA LYS A 188 -17.23 18.99 11.46
C LYS A 188 -18.36 19.60 12.26
N SER A 189 -19.10 20.56 11.71
CA SER A 189 -20.21 21.19 12.40
C SER A 189 -21.33 20.20 12.74
N ALA A 190 -21.64 19.26 11.83
CA ALA A 190 -22.62 18.20 12.09
C ALA A 190 -22.14 17.27 13.22
N MET A 191 -20.85 16.88 13.22
CA MET A 191 -20.28 16.09 14.33
C MET A 191 -20.37 16.84 15.66
N PHE A 192 -20.06 18.13 15.69
CA PHE A 192 -20.12 18.93 16.91
C PHE A 192 -21.56 19.11 17.42
N SER A 193 -22.57 19.10 16.54
CA SER A 193 -23.97 19.17 16.95
C SER A 193 -24.46 17.94 17.70
N LEU A 194 -23.83 16.78 17.48
CA LEU A 194 -24.14 15.52 18.17
C LEU A 194 -23.53 15.45 19.57
N VAL A 195 -22.65 16.39 19.92
CA VAL A 195 -21.94 16.40 21.20
C VAL A 195 -22.61 17.39 22.17
N ALA A 196 -22.69 17.02 23.47
CA ALA A 196 -23.19 17.89 24.49
C ALA A 196 -22.46 19.24 24.50
N ALA A 197 -23.19 20.35 24.70
CA ALA A 197 -22.65 21.70 24.60
C ALA A 197 -21.41 21.93 25.50
N SER A 198 -21.39 21.33 26.69
CA SER A 198 -20.28 21.40 27.65
C SER A 198 -18.98 20.76 27.11
N SER A 199 -19.08 19.75 26.23
CA SER A 199 -17.94 19.00 25.70
C SER A 199 -17.50 19.47 24.34
N ARG A 200 -18.29 20.33 23.66
CA ARG A 200 -17.98 20.82 22.30
C ARG A 200 -16.60 21.45 22.18
N PRO A 201 -16.13 22.35 23.05
CA PRO A 201 -14.81 22.97 22.92
C PRO A 201 -13.68 21.94 22.96
N THR A 202 -13.81 20.89 23.78
CA THR A 202 -12.83 19.82 23.87
C THR A 202 -12.82 18.98 22.60
N VAL A 203 -13.99 18.61 22.09
CA VAL A 203 -14.12 17.82 20.86
C VAL A 203 -13.61 18.61 19.65
N GLU A 204 -13.90 19.90 19.55
CA GLU A 204 -13.39 20.78 18.50
C GLU A 204 -11.87 20.85 18.51
N SER A 205 -11.27 21.12 19.67
CA SER A 205 -9.80 21.15 19.85
C SER A 205 -9.13 19.82 19.44
N VAL A 206 -9.71 18.69 19.86
CA VAL A 206 -9.20 17.35 19.52
C VAL A 206 -9.34 17.08 18.02
N THR A 207 -10.47 17.43 17.42
CA THR A 207 -10.72 17.24 15.99
C THR A 207 -9.76 18.06 15.12
N GLU A 208 -9.48 19.31 15.53
CA GLU A 208 -8.50 20.13 14.82
C GLU A 208 -7.08 19.58 14.95
N GLU A 209 -6.70 19.09 16.12
CA GLU A 209 -5.40 18.48 16.32
C GLU A 209 -5.23 17.20 15.53
N VAL A 210 -6.22 16.32 15.51
CA VAL A 210 -6.24 15.11 14.67
C VAL A 210 -6.13 15.48 13.20
N THR A 211 -6.95 16.42 12.71
CA THR A 211 -6.90 16.89 11.33
C THR A 211 -5.50 17.40 10.96
N ARG A 212 -4.92 18.22 11.82
CA ARG A 212 -3.57 18.79 11.59
C ARG A 212 -2.47 17.74 11.63
N SER A 213 -2.59 16.77 12.55
CA SER A 213 -1.62 15.68 12.68
C SER A 213 -1.65 14.75 11.47
N ILE A 214 -2.84 14.38 10.98
CA ILE A 214 -3.00 13.57 9.77
C ILE A 214 -2.42 14.32 8.56
N GLY A 215 -2.77 15.60 8.38
CA GLY A 215 -2.27 16.38 7.26
C GLY A 215 -0.74 16.47 7.22
N ARG A 216 -0.11 16.74 8.37
CA ARG A 216 1.36 16.78 8.47
C ARG A 216 1.99 15.41 8.22
N TYR A 217 1.38 14.35 8.72
CA TYR A 217 1.84 12.98 8.48
C TYR A 217 1.81 12.64 6.99
N VAL A 218 0.70 12.91 6.30
CA VAL A 218 0.57 12.65 4.84
C VAL A 218 1.64 13.40 4.06
N LEU A 219 1.78 14.71 4.30
CA LEU A 219 2.77 15.53 3.62
C LEU A 219 4.20 15.04 3.91
N GLY A 220 4.47 14.68 5.16
CA GLY A 220 5.76 14.13 5.57
C GLY A 220 6.06 12.82 4.85
N GLN A 221 5.09 11.89 4.83
CA GLN A 221 5.27 10.57 4.22
C GLN A 221 5.44 10.64 2.70
N VAL A 222 4.64 11.49 2.03
CA VAL A 222 4.81 11.76 0.59
C VAL A 222 6.19 12.38 0.31
N SER A 223 6.64 13.32 1.15
CA SER A 223 7.97 13.93 1.00
C SER A 223 9.09 12.89 1.14
N LEU A 224 9.02 12.01 2.13
CA LEU A 224 9.97 10.91 2.29
C LEU A 224 9.95 9.96 1.09
N GLY A 225 8.76 9.61 0.61
CA GLY A 225 8.60 8.78 -0.58
C GLY A 225 9.22 9.41 -1.83
N VAL A 226 8.97 10.70 -2.08
CA VAL A 226 9.57 11.43 -3.21
C VAL A 226 11.10 11.45 -3.10
N ILE A 227 11.64 11.72 -1.92
CA ILE A 227 13.09 11.73 -1.71
C ILE A 227 13.66 10.33 -1.99
N ASN A 228 13.06 9.27 -1.43
CA ASN A 228 13.52 7.90 -1.68
C ASN A 228 13.41 7.52 -3.15
N GLY A 229 12.27 7.80 -3.80
CA GLY A 229 12.09 7.51 -5.22
C GLY A 229 13.11 8.21 -6.12
N VAL A 230 13.37 9.49 -5.88
CA VAL A 230 14.36 10.27 -6.66
C VAL A 230 15.78 9.78 -6.39
N CYS A 231 16.16 9.60 -5.13
CA CYS A 231 17.48 9.08 -4.77
C CYS A 231 17.71 7.68 -5.36
N SER A 232 16.70 6.81 -5.29
CA SER A 232 16.74 5.47 -5.87
C SER A 232 16.84 5.52 -7.39
N ALA A 233 16.08 6.39 -8.07
CA ALA A 233 16.15 6.54 -9.52
C ALA A 233 17.57 6.93 -9.99
N ILE A 234 18.15 7.92 -9.32
CA ILE A 234 19.52 8.38 -9.62
C ILE A 234 20.52 7.25 -9.37
N PHE A 235 20.48 6.65 -8.18
CA PHE A 235 21.41 5.62 -7.78
C PHE A 235 21.34 4.38 -8.68
N LEU A 236 20.13 3.84 -8.91
CA LEU A 236 19.92 2.65 -9.72
C LEU A 236 20.32 2.87 -11.19
N THR A 237 20.13 4.09 -11.71
CA THR A 237 20.60 4.45 -13.06
C THR A 237 22.13 4.48 -13.14
N ILE A 238 22.79 5.04 -12.12
CA ILE A 238 24.27 5.14 -12.08
C ILE A 238 24.92 3.76 -12.02
N ILE A 239 24.37 2.83 -11.20
CA ILE A 239 24.96 1.49 -11.09
C ILE A 239 24.56 0.55 -12.24
N GLY A 240 23.72 1.00 -13.18
CA GLY A 240 23.22 0.15 -14.27
C GLY A 240 22.29 -0.97 -13.80
N ALA A 241 21.50 -0.72 -12.77
CA ALA A 241 20.54 -1.70 -12.24
C ALA A 241 19.49 -2.09 -13.29
N PRO A 242 18.93 -3.32 -13.24
CA PRO A 242 17.81 -3.68 -14.07
C PRO A 242 16.59 -2.83 -13.69
N LEU A 243 15.77 -2.44 -14.67
CA LEU A 243 14.49 -1.79 -14.44
C LEU A 243 14.55 -0.55 -13.50
N PRO A 244 15.49 0.41 -13.68
CA PRO A 244 15.75 1.43 -12.68
C PRO A 244 14.52 2.30 -12.37
N ALA A 245 13.68 2.63 -13.36
CA ALA A 245 12.46 3.40 -13.17
C ALA A 245 11.40 2.64 -12.37
N LEU A 246 11.22 1.34 -12.67
CA LEU A 246 10.29 0.48 -11.94
C LEU A 246 10.72 0.33 -10.48
N LEU A 247 11.99 0.03 -10.25
CA LEU A 247 12.53 -0.17 -8.90
C LEU A 247 12.51 1.13 -8.08
N ALA A 248 12.79 2.28 -8.69
CA ALA A 248 12.63 3.58 -8.04
C ALA A 248 11.18 3.89 -7.68
N PHE A 249 10.24 3.50 -8.54
CA PHE A 249 8.81 3.63 -8.25
C PHE A 249 8.38 2.70 -7.10
N VAL A 250 8.91 1.48 -7.04
CA VAL A 250 8.73 0.57 -5.88
C VAL A 250 9.28 1.19 -4.60
N ALA A 251 10.47 1.82 -4.65
CA ALA A 251 11.03 2.53 -3.50
C ALA A 251 10.14 3.70 -3.05
N PHE A 252 9.60 4.49 -3.99
CA PHE A 252 8.64 5.56 -3.71
C PHE A 252 7.37 5.03 -3.04
N LEU A 253 6.71 4.03 -3.64
CA LEU A 253 5.49 3.45 -3.09
C LEU A 253 5.73 2.76 -1.75
N GLY A 254 6.84 2.03 -1.64
CA GLY A 254 7.26 1.41 -0.38
C GLY A 254 7.34 2.45 0.74
N SER A 255 7.98 3.58 0.49
CA SER A 255 8.12 4.65 1.49
C SER A 255 6.80 5.26 1.96
N LEU A 256 5.67 5.02 1.27
CA LEU A 256 4.36 5.47 1.76
C LEU A 256 3.87 4.63 2.97
N ILE A 257 4.43 3.45 3.19
CA ILE A 257 4.11 2.57 4.33
C ILE A 257 5.29 2.61 5.31
N PRO A 258 5.16 3.27 6.46
CA PRO A 258 6.28 3.42 7.39
C PRO A 258 6.86 2.09 7.85
N LEU A 259 8.18 2.03 7.98
CA LEU A 259 8.96 0.89 8.44
C LEU A 259 8.90 -0.33 7.51
N VAL A 260 7.71 -0.84 7.23
CA VAL A 260 7.53 -2.06 6.42
C VAL A 260 7.91 -1.82 4.96
N GLY A 261 7.48 -0.69 4.41
CA GLY A 261 7.66 -0.38 3.00
C GLY A 261 9.12 -0.19 2.57
N PRO A 262 9.92 0.64 3.25
CA PRO A 262 11.34 0.78 2.91
C PRO A 262 12.11 -0.53 3.00
N ILE A 263 11.81 -1.38 4.00
CA ILE A 263 12.45 -2.69 4.16
C ILE A 263 12.09 -3.62 3.00
N THR A 264 10.80 -3.78 2.72
CA THR A 264 10.34 -4.64 1.62
C THR A 264 10.81 -4.13 0.27
N GLY A 265 10.80 -2.82 0.05
CA GLY A 265 11.36 -2.18 -1.14
C GLY A 265 12.84 -2.46 -1.31
N ALA A 266 13.64 -2.28 -0.24
CA ALA A 266 15.07 -2.58 -0.26
C ALA A 266 15.36 -4.06 -0.57
N ILE A 267 14.59 -4.99 0.01
CA ILE A 267 14.71 -6.43 -0.27
C ILE A 267 14.42 -6.72 -1.75
N ILE A 268 13.30 -6.22 -2.28
CA ILE A 268 12.90 -6.44 -3.68
C ILE A 268 13.97 -5.89 -4.63
N ILE A 269 14.46 -4.67 -4.37
CA ILE A 269 15.43 -4.01 -5.23
C ILE A 269 16.79 -4.72 -5.18
N THR A 270 17.25 -5.06 -3.97
CA THR A 270 18.51 -5.79 -3.78
C THR A 270 18.44 -7.16 -4.44
N ALA A 271 17.36 -7.91 -4.28
CA ALA A 271 17.15 -9.19 -4.92
C ALA A 271 17.13 -9.06 -6.46
N SER A 272 16.46 -8.05 -6.99
CA SER A 272 16.44 -7.79 -8.44
C SER A 272 17.83 -7.46 -9.00
N CYS A 273 18.64 -6.72 -8.27
CA CYS A 273 20.03 -6.43 -8.63
C CYS A 273 20.93 -7.68 -8.52
N LEU A 274 20.70 -8.51 -7.50
CA LEU A 274 21.45 -9.75 -7.28
C LEU A 274 21.23 -10.75 -8.41
N MET A 275 20.03 -10.78 -8.99
CA MET A 275 19.74 -11.63 -10.16
C MET A 275 20.58 -11.27 -11.41
N VAL A 276 21.10 -10.05 -11.50
CA VAL A 276 21.97 -9.63 -12.61
C VAL A 276 23.42 -9.93 -12.29
N SER A 277 23.89 -9.52 -11.10
CA SER A 277 25.23 -9.89 -10.62
C SER A 277 25.33 -9.69 -9.10
N PRO A 278 26.17 -10.48 -8.39
CA PRO A 278 26.44 -10.32 -6.96
C PRO A 278 26.94 -8.92 -6.61
N GLY A 279 27.80 -8.34 -7.44
CA GLY A 279 28.35 -7.00 -7.23
C GLY A 279 27.28 -5.92 -7.23
N LEU A 280 26.31 -5.98 -8.17
CA LEU A 280 25.17 -5.07 -8.20
C LEU A 280 24.26 -5.28 -6.99
N GLY A 281 23.97 -6.52 -6.61
CA GLY A 281 23.14 -6.84 -5.44
C GLY A 281 23.76 -6.33 -4.16
N ILE A 282 25.05 -6.57 -3.92
CA ILE A 282 25.77 -6.09 -2.73
C ILE A 282 25.78 -4.56 -2.71
N THR A 283 26.06 -3.91 -3.85
CA THR A 283 26.09 -2.45 -3.95
C THR A 283 24.72 -1.85 -3.64
N ALA A 284 23.64 -2.43 -4.18
CA ALA A 284 22.28 -2.02 -3.88
C ALA A 284 21.93 -2.25 -2.42
N GLY A 285 22.28 -3.41 -1.85
CA GLY A 285 22.04 -3.72 -0.44
C GLY A 285 22.73 -2.73 0.50
N ILE A 286 24.00 -2.43 0.28
CA ILE A 286 24.75 -1.44 1.05
C ILE A 286 24.10 -0.05 0.94
N TYR A 287 23.74 0.37 -0.28
CA TYR A 287 23.07 1.66 -0.48
C TYR A 287 21.77 1.76 0.32
N TYR A 288 20.89 0.76 0.24
CA TYR A 288 19.62 0.80 0.96
C TYR A 288 19.79 0.70 2.47
N LEU A 289 20.77 -0.05 2.96
CA LEU A 289 21.11 -0.06 4.40
C LEU A 289 21.54 1.35 4.84
N VAL A 290 22.41 2.01 4.09
CA VAL A 290 22.84 3.40 4.40
C VAL A 290 21.69 4.37 4.27
N TYR A 291 20.90 4.28 3.18
CA TYR A 291 19.75 5.15 2.96
C TYR A 291 18.73 5.05 4.09
N MET A 292 18.40 3.83 4.54
CA MET A 292 17.48 3.62 5.67
C MET A 292 17.98 4.25 6.97
N GLN A 293 19.30 4.24 7.22
CA GLN A 293 19.87 4.94 8.38
C GLN A 293 19.75 6.46 8.21
N VAL A 294 20.05 6.98 7.03
CA VAL A 294 19.90 8.41 6.71
C VAL A 294 18.43 8.83 6.82
N GLU A 295 17.51 8.02 6.30
CA GLU A 295 16.07 8.28 6.43
C GLU A 295 15.64 8.28 7.91
N ALA A 296 16.00 7.25 8.68
CA ALA A 296 15.57 7.10 10.06
C ALA A 296 16.12 8.18 11.00
N TYR A 297 17.40 8.54 10.85
CA TYR A 297 18.08 9.44 11.79
C TYR A 297 18.17 10.89 11.32
N LEU A 298 18.08 11.19 10.02
CA LEU A 298 18.21 12.54 9.48
C LEU A 298 16.96 13.07 8.81
N LEU A 299 16.35 12.31 7.89
CA LEU A 299 15.22 12.79 7.08
C LEU A 299 13.92 12.76 7.86
N SER A 300 13.60 11.58 8.43
CA SER A 300 12.35 11.38 9.15
C SER A 300 12.20 12.32 10.35
N PRO A 301 13.20 12.53 11.24
CA PRO A 301 13.08 13.51 12.31
C PRO A 301 12.88 14.95 11.82
N ARG A 302 13.53 15.35 10.73
CA ARG A 302 13.38 16.72 10.19
C ARG A 302 12.03 16.94 9.53
N ILE A 303 11.51 15.96 8.85
CA ILE A 303 10.25 16.04 8.09
C ILE A 303 9.05 15.80 8.99
N MET A 304 9.14 14.78 9.88
CA MET A 304 8.04 14.32 10.72
C MET A 304 7.98 14.98 12.11
N ASN A 305 8.92 15.85 12.46
CA ASN A 305 9.18 16.40 13.81
C ASN A 305 7.98 17.02 14.53
N LYS A 306 6.83 17.17 13.87
CA LYS A 306 5.58 17.72 14.43
C LYS A 306 4.35 16.92 14.04
N ALA A 307 4.51 15.77 13.39
CA ALA A 307 3.37 15.08 12.82
C ALA A 307 2.63 14.24 13.86
N VAL A 308 3.27 13.27 14.47
CA VAL A 308 2.64 12.41 15.50
C VAL A 308 3.72 11.71 16.34
N ASP A 309 3.56 11.80 17.67
CA ASP A 309 4.38 11.04 18.61
C ASP A 309 3.72 9.67 18.90
N VAL A 310 3.84 8.74 17.94
CA VAL A 310 3.32 7.38 18.05
C VAL A 310 4.47 6.42 18.35
N PRO A 311 4.35 5.57 19.38
CA PRO A 311 5.32 4.53 19.64
C PRO A 311 5.52 3.60 18.43
N GLY A 312 6.78 3.29 18.08
CA GLY A 312 7.10 2.47 16.90
C GLY A 312 6.38 1.11 16.87
N ALA A 313 6.22 0.47 18.03
CA ALA A 313 5.45 -0.77 18.14
C ALA A 313 3.99 -0.60 17.66
N LEU A 314 3.34 0.52 18.01
CA LEU A 314 1.97 0.80 17.60
C LEU A 314 1.89 1.06 16.08
N VAL A 315 2.92 1.68 15.49
CA VAL A 315 3.02 1.87 14.04
C VAL A 315 3.08 0.52 13.32
N ILE A 316 3.91 -0.42 13.81
CA ILE A 316 4.03 -1.76 13.22
C ILE A 316 2.71 -2.53 13.34
N ILE A 317 2.12 -2.56 14.53
CA ILE A 317 0.83 -3.24 14.78
C ILE A 317 -0.26 -2.66 13.88
N ALA A 318 -0.36 -1.32 13.81
CA ALA A 318 -1.33 -0.66 12.96
C ALA A 318 -1.12 -1.00 11.46
N ALA A 319 0.13 -0.95 10.98
CA ALA A 319 0.44 -1.26 9.58
C ALA A 319 0.11 -2.71 9.22
N ILE A 320 0.42 -3.69 10.11
CA ILE A 320 0.07 -5.10 9.89
C ILE A 320 -1.46 -5.27 9.92
N ALA A 321 -2.14 -4.74 10.93
CA ALA A 321 -3.59 -4.85 11.03
C ALA A 321 -4.30 -4.17 9.85
N GLY A 322 -3.87 -2.98 9.45
CA GLY A 322 -4.40 -2.30 8.27
C GLY A 322 -4.12 -3.05 6.98
N GLY A 323 -2.90 -3.61 6.87
CA GLY A 323 -2.49 -4.42 5.72
C GLY A 323 -3.33 -5.69 5.55
N THR A 324 -3.66 -6.38 6.64
CA THR A 324 -4.53 -7.57 6.60
C THR A 324 -5.98 -7.24 6.26
N LEU A 325 -6.48 -6.08 6.68
CA LEU A 325 -7.87 -5.65 6.44
C LEU A 325 -8.09 -5.01 5.07
N GLY A 326 -7.13 -4.23 4.59
CA GLY A 326 -7.29 -3.42 3.40
C GLY A 326 -6.09 -3.43 2.43
N GLY A 327 -5.21 -4.42 2.55
CA GLY A 327 -4.00 -4.48 1.74
C GLY A 327 -3.11 -3.25 1.92
N VAL A 328 -2.40 -2.88 0.86
CA VAL A 328 -1.48 -1.72 0.86
C VAL A 328 -2.18 -0.43 1.30
N LEU A 329 -3.40 -0.18 0.80
CA LEU A 329 -4.18 1.02 1.13
C LEU A 329 -4.56 1.05 2.61
N GLY A 330 -4.94 -0.10 3.16
CA GLY A 330 -5.24 -0.24 4.59
C GLY A 330 -4.00 0.03 5.45
N ALA A 331 -2.83 -0.45 5.07
CA ALA A 331 -1.58 -0.20 5.80
C ALA A 331 -1.22 1.30 5.84
N VAL A 332 -1.40 2.02 4.72
CA VAL A 332 -1.13 3.46 4.62
C VAL A 332 -2.03 4.26 5.58
N VAL A 333 -3.32 3.94 5.63
CA VAL A 333 -4.31 4.66 6.45
C VAL A 333 -4.24 4.27 7.93
N ALA A 334 -3.80 3.07 8.25
CA ALA A 334 -3.85 2.52 9.61
C ALA A 334 -3.01 3.31 10.62
N VAL A 335 -1.82 3.79 10.23
CA VAL A 335 -0.95 4.56 11.12
C VAL A 335 -1.58 5.88 11.56
N PRO A 336 -2.13 6.72 10.67
CA PRO A 336 -2.90 7.91 11.07
C PRO A 336 -4.13 7.62 11.92
N VAL A 337 -4.82 6.50 11.65
CA VAL A 337 -5.96 6.08 12.49
C VAL A 337 -5.50 5.75 13.91
N ALA A 338 -4.42 4.98 14.05
CA ALA A 338 -3.85 4.67 15.36
C ALA A 338 -3.36 5.92 16.10
N ALA A 339 -2.74 6.85 15.38
CA ALA A 339 -2.33 8.14 15.90
C ALA A 339 -3.52 8.97 16.41
N SER A 340 -4.59 9.02 15.62
CA SER A 340 -5.83 9.73 16.00
C SER A 340 -6.46 9.11 17.25
N ALA A 341 -6.52 7.78 17.31
CA ALA A 341 -6.99 7.07 18.50
C ALA A 341 -6.16 7.41 19.74
N LEU A 342 -4.83 7.47 19.61
CA LEU A 342 -3.93 7.83 20.70
C LEU A 342 -4.15 9.27 21.19
N ILE A 343 -4.35 10.23 20.28
CA ILE A 343 -4.68 11.63 20.61
C ILE A 343 -6.00 11.68 21.41
N ILE A 344 -7.02 10.97 20.94
CA ILE A 344 -8.33 10.90 21.61
C ILE A 344 -8.19 10.30 23.01
N ILE A 345 -7.45 9.17 23.13
CA ILE A 345 -7.23 8.54 24.44
C ILE A 345 -6.53 9.51 25.40
N ARG A 346 -5.45 10.15 24.98
CA ARG A 346 -4.66 11.06 25.83
C ARG A 346 -5.44 12.32 26.24
N LYS A 347 -6.26 12.89 25.35
CA LYS A 347 -6.95 14.18 25.61
C LYS A 347 -8.37 14.06 26.11
N VAL A 348 -9.04 12.93 25.88
CA VAL A 348 -10.43 12.75 26.28
C VAL A 348 -10.56 11.67 27.36
N VAL A 349 -10.02 10.46 27.07
CA VAL A 349 -10.27 9.32 27.96
C VAL A 349 -9.49 9.45 29.27
N VAL A 350 -8.18 9.72 29.20
CA VAL A 350 -7.32 9.82 30.40
C VAL A 350 -7.77 10.94 31.33
N PRO A 351 -8.05 12.18 30.87
CA PRO A 351 -8.54 13.23 31.75
C PRO A 351 -9.93 12.94 32.33
N ALA A 352 -10.80 12.24 31.60
CA ALA A 352 -12.12 11.84 32.10
C ALA A 352 -12.01 10.78 33.20
N GLN A 353 -11.04 9.87 33.13
CA GLN A 353 -10.80 8.89 34.19
C GLN A 353 -10.13 9.50 35.42
N ALA A 354 -9.26 10.51 35.25
CA ALA A 354 -8.60 11.20 36.34
C ALA A 354 -9.57 12.07 37.21
N LYS A 355 -10.79 12.32 36.68
CA LYS A 355 -11.83 13.08 37.40
C LYS A 355 -12.84 12.19 38.16
N LYS A 356 -12.73 10.88 37.99
CA LYS A 356 -13.50 9.87 38.73
C LYS A 356 -12.75 9.38 39.96
#